data_67a799cd88f5b2047384d8d0ad6a71da
#
_entry.id   67a799cd88f5b2047384d8d0ad6a71da
#
_cell.length_a   1.000
_cell.length_b   1.000
_cell.length_c   1.000
_cell.angle_alpha   90.00
_cell.angle_beta   90.00
_cell.angle_gamma   90.00
#
_symmetry.space_group_name_H-M   'P 1'
#
loop_
_entity.id
_entity.type
_entity.pdbx_description
1 polymer ?
#
loop_
_entity_poly.entity_id
_entity_poly.type
_entity_poly.pdbx_seq_one_letter_code
_entity_poly.pdbx_strand_id
1 'polypeptide(L)'
;GSEIVNERQFKGSLCKMLPQLENFVRDAVVTSRPMPISMLREKNVLNYPDLALRELLMNACMHRDYQSNMPIRLYQYEDRIEILNAGGLYGEARPENFPTVNDYRNPIVAEAMRGLKYVNMFNRGIQRVKNLLQENGNPEPVFNVDKVTAFEVIVRPSLSLNLVTDEGKVTKSVTKLNDTLNDIIDFCSTPRSMAEIMERLGLKH
;
A
#
# COMPACT_ATOMS: atom_id res chain seq x y z
N GLY A 1 14.67 20.86 7.11
CA GLY A 1 13.69 20.78 6.05
C GLY A 1 14.25 19.90 4.95
N SER A 2 13.49 18.91 4.52
CA SER A 2 13.89 18.02 3.42
C SER A 2 13.91 18.85 2.12
N GLU A 3 15.02 18.86 1.44
CA GLU A 3 15.22 19.49 0.14
C GLU A 3 14.47 18.68 -0.93
N ILE A 4 13.75 19.35 -1.84
CA ILE A 4 13.09 18.69 -2.98
C ILE A 4 14.18 18.32 -3.97
N VAL A 5 14.46 17.02 -4.12
CA VAL A 5 15.51 16.52 -5.01
C VAL A 5 15.01 16.39 -6.46
N ASN A 6 13.73 16.16 -6.67
CA ASN A 6 13.13 16.00 -7.99
C ASN A 6 11.65 16.40 -7.98
N GLU A 7 11.21 17.13 -9.01
CA GLU A 7 9.81 17.49 -9.23
C GLU A 7 9.37 17.07 -10.63
N ARG A 8 8.23 16.37 -10.74
CA ARG A 8 7.61 16.04 -12.01
C ARG A 8 6.16 16.48 -12.03
N GLN A 9 5.80 17.29 -13.01
CA GLN A 9 4.45 17.81 -13.18
C GLN A 9 3.75 17.12 -14.35
N PHE A 10 2.50 16.69 -14.11
CA PHE A 10 1.61 16.15 -15.12
C PHE A 10 0.51 17.18 -15.40
N LYS A 11 0.37 17.59 -16.67
CA LYS A 11 -0.60 18.62 -17.09
C LYS A 11 -1.42 18.12 -18.26
N GLY A 12 -2.68 18.53 -18.32
CA GLY A 12 -3.60 18.20 -19.41
C GLY A 12 -4.83 17.43 -18.93
N SER A 13 -5.51 16.77 -19.85
CA SER A 13 -6.68 15.94 -19.52
C SER A 13 -6.27 14.67 -18.77
N LEU A 14 -7.16 14.16 -17.92
CA LEU A 14 -6.94 12.91 -17.17
C LEU A 14 -6.56 11.75 -18.11
N CYS A 15 -7.20 11.63 -19.26
CA CYS A 15 -6.89 10.57 -20.25
C CYS A 15 -5.44 10.60 -20.74
N LYS A 16 -4.81 11.79 -20.78
CA LYS A 16 -3.40 11.93 -21.18
C LYS A 16 -2.46 11.79 -19.98
N MET A 17 -2.89 12.24 -18.81
CA MET A 17 -2.05 12.24 -17.62
C MET A 17 -1.96 10.86 -16.95
N LEU A 18 -3.05 10.09 -16.89
CA LEU A 18 -3.10 8.82 -16.19
C LEU A 18 -2.08 7.79 -16.68
N PRO A 19 -1.89 7.57 -18.02
CA PRO A 19 -0.85 6.67 -18.49
C PRO A 19 0.58 7.13 -18.14
N GLN A 20 0.82 8.45 -18.13
CA GLN A 20 2.11 9.00 -17.73
C GLN A 20 2.37 8.84 -16.23
N LEU A 21 1.33 9.03 -15.41
CA LEU A 21 1.39 8.82 -13.97
C LEU A 21 1.63 7.34 -13.64
N GLU A 22 0.95 6.42 -14.34
CA GLU A 22 1.15 4.97 -14.18
C GLU A 22 2.61 4.58 -14.44
N ASN A 23 3.19 5.05 -15.55
CA ASN A 23 4.60 4.81 -15.86
C ASN A 23 5.53 5.39 -14.80
N PHE A 24 5.27 6.61 -14.35
CA PHE A 24 6.07 7.24 -13.29
C PHE A 24 6.01 6.46 -11.98
N VAL A 25 4.81 6.05 -11.54
CA VAL A 25 4.65 5.28 -10.30
C VAL A 25 5.40 3.96 -10.40
N ARG A 26 5.26 3.25 -11.50
CA ARG A 26 5.94 1.97 -11.73
C ARG A 26 7.47 2.12 -11.78
N ASP A 27 7.98 3.16 -12.44
CA ASP A 27 9.40 3.27 -12.76
C ASP A 27 10.19 4.03 -11.67
N ALA A 28 9.52 4.90 -10.90
CA ALA A 28 10.20 5.79 -9.94
C ALA A 28 9.75 5.61 -8.48
N VAL A 29 8.52 5.14 -8.23
CA VAL A 29 7.96 5.05 -6.87
C VAL A 29 7.99 3.62 -6.36
N VAL A 30 7.57 2.66 -7.19
CA VAL A 30 7.53 1.25 -6.80
C VAL A 30 8.90 0.60 -7.03
N THR A 31 9.44 0.03 -5.97
CA THR A 31 10.68 -0.76 -6.03
C THR A 31 10.44 -2.14 -5.44
N SER A 32 11.19 -3.14 -5.91
CA SER A 32 11.12 -4.50 -5.36
C SER A 32 12.49 -4.97 -4.91
N ARG A 33 12.51 -5.79 -3.86
CA ARG A 33 13.72 -6.46 -3.39
C ARG A 33 13.45 -7.94 -3.17
N PRO A 34 14.40 -8.82 -3.52
CA PRO A 34 14.32 -10.21 -3.16
C PRO A 34 14.49 -10.35 -1.63
N MET A 35 13.61 -11.09 -1.00
CA MET A 35 13.65 -11.40 0.42
C MET A 35 13.71 -12.91 0.61
N PRO A 36 14.67 -13.44 1.41
CA PRO A 36 14.76 -14.85 1.66
C PRO A 36 13.52 -15.36 2.42
N ILE A 37 12.87 -16.39 1.90
CA ILE A 37 11.83 -17.15 2.59
C ILE A 37 12.48 -18.34 3.32
N SER A 38 13.53 -18.91 2.73
CA SER A 38 14.34 -19.98 3.28
C SER A 38 15.75 -19.90 2.73
N MET A 39 16.64 -20.79 3.15
CA MET A 39 18.02 -20.85 2.67
C MET A 39 18.16 -20.95 1.13
N LEU A 40 17.16 -21.52 0.45
CA LEU A 40 17.18 -21.75 -1.00
C LEU A 40 16.02 -21.07 -1.76
N ARG A 41 15.19 -20.25 -1.08
CA ARG A 41 13.99 -19.65 -1.68
C ARG A 41 13.91 -18.16 -1.36
N GLU A 42 13.61 -17.38 -2.37
CA GLU A 42 13.37 -15.94 -2.26
C GLU A 42 11.96 -15.57 -2.77
N LYS A 43 11.46 -14.46 -2.28
CA LYS A 43 10.22 -13.81 -2.72
C LYS A 43 10.52 -12.34 -2.96
N ASN A 44 10.06 -11.80 -4.07
CA ASN A 44 10.10 -10.36 -4.29
C ASN A 44 9.05 -9.65 -3.43
N VAL A 45 9.49 -8.66 -2.65
CA VAL A 45 8.61 -7.81 -1.84
C VAL A 45 8.69 -6.40 -2.39
N LEU A 46 7.54 -5.80 -2.66
CA LEU A 46 7.43 -4.41 -3.09
C LEU A 46 7.54 -3.48 -1.87
N ASN A 47 8.14 -2.30 -2.06
CA ASN A 47 8.05 -1.23 -1.05
C ASN A 47 6.59 -0.81 -0.84
N TYR A 48 5.85 -0.66 -1.93
CA TYR A 48 4.41 -0.37 -1.95
C TYR A 48 3.72 -1.26 -2.98
N PRO A 49 2.60 -1.93 -2.65
CA PRO A 49 1.81 -2.65 -3.64
C PRO A 49 1.29 -1.67 -4.70
N ASP A 50 1.57 -1.94 -5.96
CA ASP A 50 1.15 -1.11 -7.10
C ASP A 50 -0.36 -0.91 -7.16
N LEU A 51 -1.14 -1.95 -6.89
CA LEU A 51 -2.60 -1.87 -6.84
C LEU A 51 -3.12 -0.98 -5.71
N ALA A 52 -2.43 -0.91 -4.56
CA ALA A 52 -2.80 -0.01 -3.47
C ALA A 52 -2.55 1.45 -3.86
N LEU A 53 -1.37 1.75 -4.45
CA LEU A 53 -1.06 3.09 -4.94
C LEU A 53 -2.01 3.54 -6.06
N ARG A 54 -2.30 2.64 -7.00
CA ARG A 54 -3.28 2.89 -8.05
C ARG A 54 -4.62 3.30 -7.46
N GLU A 55 -5.15 2.55 -6.50
CA GLU A 55 -6.44 2.84 -5.86
C GLU A 55 -6.45 4.21 -5.19
N LEU A 56 -5.38 4.55 -4.44
CA LEU A 56 -5.26 5.84 -3.77
C LEU A 56 -5.18 7.01 -4.77
N LEU A 57 -4.43 6.87 -5.85
CA LEU A 57 -4.31 7.91 -6.88
C LEU A 57 -5.59 8.08 -7.68
N MET A 58 -6.30 6.99 -7.98
CA MET A 58 -7.60 7.07 -8.65
C MET A 58 -8.64 7.74 -7.75
N ASN A 59 -8.66 7.42 -6.45
CA ASN A 59 -9.51 8.10 -5.48
C ASN A 59 -9.17 9.60 -5.40
N ALA A 60 -7.90 9.97 -5.41
CA ALA A 60 -7.51 11.38 -5.45
C ALA A 60 -8.07 12.09 -6.70
N CYS A 61 -8.03 11.46 -7.87
CA CYS A 61 -8.61 12.03 -9.10
C CYS A 61 -10.14 12.16 -9.01
N MET A 62 -10.84 11.14 -8.49
CA MET A 62 -12.31 11.14 -8.42
C MET A 62 -12.86 12.12 -7.39
N HIS A 63 -12.15 12.33 -6.28
CA HIS A 63 -12.60 13.16 -5.17
C HIS A 63 -11.96 14.54 -5.10
N ARG A 64 -11.03 14.89 -6.03
CA ARG A 64 -10.41 16.21 -6.07
C ARG A 64 -11.47 17.31 -6.21
N ASP A 65 -11.27 18.39 -5.47
CA ASP A 65 -11.95 19.64 -5.76
C ASP A 65 -11.30 20.33 -6.97
N TYR A 66 -11.93 20.22 -8.15
CA TYR A 66 -11.44 20.80 -9.39
C TYR A 66 -11.65 22.31 -9.50
N GLN A 67 -12.38 22.93 -8.56
CA GLN A 67 -12.47 24.39 -8.44
C GLN A 67 -11.26 24.98 -7.70
N SER A 68 -10.55 24.14 -6.96
CA SER A 68 -9.32 24.54 -6.27
C SER A 68 -8.13 24.58 -7.23
N ASN A 69 -7.26 25.59 -7.07
CA ASN A 69 -5.99 25.68 -7.79
C ASN A 69 -4.94 24.69 -7.24
N MET A 70 -5.17 24.04 -6.09
CA MET A 70 -4.24 23.08 -5.52
C MET A 70 -4.23 21.79 -6.35
N PRO A 71 -3.08 21.38 -6.92
CA PRO A 71 -2.99 20.11 -7.63
C PRO A 71 -3.03 18.92 -6.66
N ILE A 72 -3.29 17.71 -7.18
CA ILE A 72 -2.95 16.48 -6.47
C ILE A 72 -1.43 16.43 -6.35
N ARG A 73 -0.92 16.16 -5.16
CA ARG A 73 0.51 16.06 -4.88
C ARG A 73 0.84 14.68 -4.35
N LEU A 74 1.86 14.06 -4.92
CA LEU A 74 2.50 12.87 -4.36
C LEU A 74 3.90 13.30 -3.91
N TYR A 75 4.14 13.22 -2.62
CA TYR A 75 5.45 13.43 -2.02
C TYR A 75 6.07 12.08 -1.68
N GLN A 76 7.29 11.87 -2.11
CA GLN A 76 8.06 10.69 -1.76
C GLN A 76 9.20 11.09 -0.83
N TYR A 77 9.17 10.55 0.37
CA TYR A 77 10.21 10.64 1.38
C TYR A 77 10.94 9.31 1.47
N GLU A 78 12.03 9.28 2.21
CA GLU A 78 12.80 8.06 2.45
C GLU A 78 11.98 6.99 3.20
N ASP A 79 11.14 7.42 4.15
CA ASP A 79 10.37 6.58 5.07
C ASP A 79 8.88 6.48 4.76
N ARG A 80 8.36 7.20 3.76
CA ARG A 80 6.94 7.24 3.43
C ARG A 80 6.65 7.89 2.09
N ILE A 81 5.44 7.71 1.62
CA ILE A 81 4.82 8.55 0.61
C ILE A 81 3.59 9.25 1.20
N GLU A 82 3.33 10.46 0.73
CA GLU A 82 2.15 11.25 1.07
C GLU A 82 1.41 11.62 -0.20
N ILE A 83 0.09 11.36 -0.24
CA ILE A 83 -0.77 11.81 -1.33
C ILE A 83 -1.71 12.85 -0.75
N LEU A 84 -1.59 14.08 -1.22
CA LEU A 84 -2.37 15.23 -0.80
C LEU A 84 -3.32 15.66 -1.91
N ASN A 85 -4.59 15.79 -1.59
CA ASN A 85 -5.66 16.13 -2.52
C ASN A 85 -6.42 17.38 -2.06
N ALA A 86 -6.81 18.24 -3.00
CA ALA A 86 -7.69 19.37 -2.73
C ALA A 86 -9.12 18.87 -2.44
N GLY A 87 -9.75 19.46 -1.43
CA GLY A 87 -11.06 19.08 -0.92
C GLY A 87 -10.99 17.96 0.11
N GLY A 88 -11.70 18.16 1.23
CA GLY A 88 -11.90 17.14 2.26
C GLY A 88 -12.96 16.11 1.85
N LEU A 89 -13.50 15.43 2.83
CA LEU A 89 -14.67 14.54 2.63
C LEU A 89 -15.83 15.32 2.00
N TYR A 90 -16.70 14.63 1.24
CA TYR A 90 -17.75 15.26 0.47
C TYR A 90 -19.12 14.62 0.72
N GLY A 91 -20.19 15.41 0.54
CA GLY A 91 -21.58 14.95 0.67
C GLY A 91 -21.89 14.47 2.09
N GLU A 92 -22.29 13.23 2.25
CA GLU A 92 -22.63 12.60 3.53
C GLU A 92 -21.41 11.99 4.25
N ALA A 93 -20.24 11.95 3.60
CA ALA A 93 -19.02 11.45 4.23
C ALA A 93 -18.51 12.44 5.30
N ARG A 94 -18.21 11.93 6.48
CA ARG A 94 -17.69 12.65 7.66
C ARG A 94 -16.54 11.86 8.27
N PRO A 95 -15.65 12.49 9.07
CA PRO A 95 -14.58 11.75 9.77
C PRO A 95 -15.11 10.57 10.58
N GLU A 96 -16.27 10.71 11.22
CA GLU A 96 -16.85 9.69 12.10
C GLU A 96 -17.36 8.45 11.35
N ASN A 97 -17.73 8.61 10.07
CA ASN A 97 -18.27 7.52 9.26
C ASN A 97 -17.32 7.06 8.13
N PHE A 98 -16.16 7.70 8.01
CA PHE A 98 -15.12 7.29 7.05
C PHE A 98 -14.45 5.98 7.47
N PRO A 99 -14.19 5.04 6.57
CA PRO A 99 -14.43 5.04 5.13
C PRO A 99 -15.75 4.36 4.71
N THR A 100 -16.67 4.14 5.65
CA THR A 100 -17.90 3.35 5.42
C THR A 100 -18.88 4.09 4.51
N VAL A 101 -19.04 5.39 4.74
CA VAL A 101 -19.89 6.26 3.89
C VAL A 101 -18.99 6.93 2.87
N ASN A 102 -19.40 6.85 1.60
CA ASN A 102 -18.69 7.44 0.47
C ASN A 102 -19.67 8.18 -0.44
N ASP A 103 -19.30 9.39 -0.81
CA ASP A 103 -20.03 10.20 -1.76
C ASP A 103 -19.05 10.79 -2.79
N TYR A 104 -19.47 10.85 -4.05
CA TYR A 104 -18.58 11.28 -5.13
C TYR A 104 -18.70 12.79 -5.37
N ARG A 105 -17.59 13.51 -5.16
CA ARG A 105 -17.50 14.93 -5.55
C ARG A 105 -17.61 15.10 -7.07
N ASN A 106 -17.08 14.18 -7.86
CA ASN A 106 -17.06 14.24 -9.32
C ASN A 106 -17.65 12.95 -9.93
N PRO A 107 -18.98 12.76 -9.92
CA PRO A 107 -19.60 11.52 -10.39
C PRO A 107 -19.33 11.25 -11.87
N ILE A 108 -19.26 12.28 -12.71
CA ILE A 108 -18.95 12.15 -14.14
C ILE A 108 -17.51 11.64 -14.33
N VAL A 109 -16.54 12.13 -13.54
CA VAL A 109 -15.15 11.66 -13.58
C VAL A 109 -15.09 10.21 -13.14
N ALA A 110 -15.78 9.87 -12.04
CA ALA A 110 -15.81 8.49 -11.53
C ALA A 110 -16.41 7.52 -12.57
N GLU A 111 -17.49 7.92 -13.25
CA GLU A 111 -18.09 7.12 -14.31
C GLU A 111 -17.18 6.95 -15.53
N ALA A 112 -16.53 8.01 -15.98
CA ALA A 112 -15.56 7.96 -17.07
C ALA A 112 -14.36 7.05 -16.74
N MET A 113 -13.81 7.15 -15.53
CA MET A 113 -12.71 6.31 -15.07
C MET A 113 -13.11 4.84 -14.96
N ARG A 114 -14.35 4.56 -14.59
CA ARG A 114 -14.91 3.21 -14.62
C ARG A 114 -14.99 2.67 -16.05
N GLY A 115 -15.58 3.45 -16.98
CA GLY A 115 -15.66 3.07 -18.39
C GLY A 115 -14.31 2.77 -19.01
N LEU A 116 -13.27 3.50 -18.61
CA LEU A 116 -11.88 3.30 -19.02
C LEU A 116 -11.15 2.21 -18.21
N LYS A 117 -11.81 1.52 -17.30
CA LYS A 117 -11.27 0.42 -16.45
C LYS A 117 -10.17 0.85 -15.49
N TYR A 118 -10.07 2.13 -15.13
CA TYR A 118 -9.16 2.60 -14.10
C TYR A 118 -9.64 2.27 -12.69
N VAL A 119 -10.94 2.16 -12.47
CA VAL A 119 -11.55 1.86 -11.17
C VAL A 119 -12.61 0.77 -11.26
N ASN A 120 -12.83 0.06 -10.16
CA ASN A 120 -13.89 -0.93 -9.98
C ASN A 120 -15.00 -0.37 -9.09
N MET A 121 -16.24 -0.84 -9.29
CA MET A 121 -17.50 -0.27 -8.79
C MET A 121 -17.88 -0.56 -7.34
N PHE A 122 -17.05 -1.01 -6.44
CA PHE A 122 -17.59 -1.61 -5.21
C PHE A 122 -17.41 -0.82 -3.91
N ASN A 123 -17.27 0.49 -3.91
CA ASN A 123 -17.15 1.33 -2.68
C ASN A 123 -16.24 0.73 -1.57
N ARG A 124 -15.33 -0.18 -1.92
CA ARG A 124 -14.43 -0.90 -1.02
C ARG A 124 -12.97 -0.53 -1.26
N GLY A 125 -12.71 0.57 -1.98
CA GLY A 125 -11.36 0.97 -2.37
C GLY A 125 -10.42 1.12 -1.19
N ILE A 126 -10.82 1.82 -0.14
CA ILE A 126 -10.01 2.04 1.05
C ILE A 126 -9.76 0.72 1.82
N GLN A 127 -10.79 -0.14 1.96
CA GLN A 127 -10.60 -1.44 2.61
C GLN A 127 -9.65 -2.34 1.80
N ARG A 128 -9.76 -2.28 0.47
CA ARG A 128 -8.85 -3.00 -0.42
C ARG A 128 -7.40 -2.51 -0.28
N VAL A 129 -7.19 -1.19 -0.19
CA VAL A 129 -5.86 -0.60 0.08
C VAL A 129 -5.29 -1.14 1.38
N LYS A 130 -6.07 -1.11 2.49
CA LYS A 130 -5.64 -1.63 3.78
C LYS A 130 -5.23 -3.10 3.70
N ASN A 131 -6.04 -3.94 3.05
CA ASN A 131 -5.75 -5.36 2.89
C ASN A 131 -4.47 -5.60 2.07
N LEU A 132 -4.33 -4.92 0.92
CA LEU A 132 -3.13 -5.05 0.07
C LEU A 132 -1.85 -4.61 0.78
N LEU A 133 -1.92 -3.54 1.55
CA LEU A 133 -0.79 -3.06 2.36
C LEU A 133 -0.44 -4.07 3.46
N GLN A 134 -1.43 -4.58 4.17
CA GLN A 134 -1.24 -5.59 5.22
C GLN A 134 -0.63 -6.88 4.65
N GLU A 135 -1.15 -7.39 3.54
CA GLU A 135 -0.65 -8.60 2.86
C GLU A 135 0.82 -8.45 2.40
N ASN A 136 1.22 -7.24 2.02
CA ASN A 136 2.59 -6.94 1.62
C ASN A 136 3.53 -6.64 2.81
N GLY A 137 3.00 -6.57 4.03
CA GLY A 137 3.78 -6.25 5.23
C GLY A 137 4.06 -4.76 5.42
N ASN A 138 3.27 -3.90 4.82
CA ASN A 138 3.32 -2.46 5.09
C ASN A 138 2.58 -2.15 6.39
N PRO A 139 2.99 -1.09 7.12
CA PRO A 139 2.17 -0.52 8.19
C PRO A 139 0.81 -0.03 7.69
N GLU A 140 -0.16 0.06 8.60
CA GLU A 140 -1.47 0.60 8.26
C GLU A 140 -1.35 2.04 7.74
N PRO A 141 -2.06 2.40 6.66
CA PRO A 141 -2.05 3.76 6.12
C PRO A 141 -2.77 4.72 7.07
N VAL A 142 -2.26 5.95 7.15
CA VAL A 142 -2.89 7.02 7.93
C VAL A 142 -3.68 7.92 6.99
N PHE A 143 -4.95 8.13 7.29
CA PHE A 143 -5.83 9.03 6.56
C PHE A 143 -6.13 10.26 7.41
N ASN A 144 -5.68 11.42 6.97
CA ASN A 144 -5.96 12.71 7.60
C ASN A 144 -7.18 13.32 6.91
N VAL A 145 -8.34 13.10 7.50
CA VAL A 145 -9.67 13.44 6.94
C VAL A 145 -10.34 14.62 7.64
N ASP A 146 -9.77 15.13 8.72
CA ASP A 146 -10.36 16.21 9.53
C ASP A 146 -10.31 17.58 8.86
N LYS A 147 -9.46 17.73 7.83
CA LYS A 147 -9.30 18.97 7.09
C LYS A 147 -10.44 19.14 6.08
N VAL A 148 -11.23 20.21 6.18
CA VAL A 148 -12.29 20.52 5.23
C VAL A 148 -11.78 20.78 3.81
N THR A 149 -10.59 21.34 3.68
CA THR A 149 -10.02 21.81 2.40
C THR A 149 -9.04 20.82 1.75
N ALA A 150 -8.67 19.77 2.45
CA ALA A 150 -7.69 18.81 1.97
C ALA A 150 -7.95 17.41 2.53
N PHE A 151 -7.63 16.41 1.73
CA PHE A 151 -7.56 15.02 2.11
C PHE A 151 -6.12 14.54 1.93
N GLU A 152 -5.58 13.87 2.91
CA GLU A 152 -4.21 13.38 2.88
C GLU A 152 -4.16 11.91 3.30
N VAL A 153 -3.36 11.13 2.58
CA VAL A 153 -3.03 9.76 2.97
C VAL A 153 -1.52 9.57 3.03
N ILE A 154 -1.07 8.94 4.11
CA ILE A 154 0.33 8.61 4.35
C ILE A 154 0.48 7.10 4.31
N VAL A 155 1.39 6.61 3.46
CA VAL A 155 1.71 5.19 3.34
C VAL A 155 3.19 4.99 3.60
N ARG A 156 3.53 4.05 4.50
CA ARG A 156 4.91 3.67 4.79
C ARG A 156 5.31 2.42 4.01
N PRO A 157 6.60 2.29 3.64
CA PRO A 157 7.07 1.12 2.91
C PRO A 157 6.95 -0.14 3.77
N SER A 158 6.97 -1.29 3.11
CA SER A 158 6.98 -2.59 3.80
C SER A 158 8.14 -2.68 4.78
N LEU A 159 7.86 -3.05 6.03
CA LEU A 159 8.85 -3.22 7.08
C LEU A 159 9.87 -4.31 6.75
N SER A 160 9.50 -5.26 5.90
CA SER A 160 10.41 -6.28 5.38
C SER A 160 11.60 -5.70 4.60
N LEU A 161 11.51 -4.43 4.14
CA LEU A 161 12.58 -3.74 3.41
C LEU A 161 13.59 -3.04 4.33
N ASN A 162 13.20 -2.67 5.56
CA ASN A 162 14.05 -1.93 6.50
C ASN A 162 15.07 -2.83 7.23
N LEU A 163 14.97 -4.16 7.08
CA LEU A 163 15.83 -5.11 7.80
C LEU A 163 17.22 -5.32 7.17
N VAL A 164 17.56 -4.60 6.09
CA VAL A 164 18.81 -4.81 5.34
C VAL A 164 19.77 -3.60 5.39
N THR A 165 19.40 -2.48 6.04
CA THR A 165 20.22 -1.26 6.00
C THR A 165 21.16 -1.05 7.18
N ASP A 166 21.18 -1.91 8.20
CA ASP A 166 22.17 -1.85 9.28
C ASP A 166 23.12 -3.05 9.26
N GLU A 167 24.33 -2.78 8.83
CA GLU A 167 25.58 -3.52 9.07
C GLU A 167 25.43 -4.98 9.52
N GLY A 168 25.23 -5.93 8.60
CA GLY A 168 25.65 -7.33 8.80
C GLY A 168 25.13 -8.07 10.04
N LYS A 169 24.33 -7.45 10.89
CA LYS A 169 23.64 -8.08 12.02
C LYS A 169 22.21 -8.41 11.63
N VAL A 170 21.99 -9.68 11.31
CA VAL A 170 20.67 -10.28 11.26
C VAL A 170 20.03 -10.14 12.64
N THR A 171 19.40 -8.99 12.89
CA THR A 171 18.41 -8.90 13.96
C THR A 171 17.23 -9.73 13.49
N LYS A 172 17.06 -10.90 14.11
CA LYS A 172 15.89 -11.77 13.92
C LYS A 172 14.63 -10.95 14.13
N SER A 173 14.07 -10.44 13.05
CA SER A 173 12.69 -10.00 13.06
C SER A 173 11.88 -11.25 13.34
N VAL A 174 11.37 -11.32 14.55
CA VAL A 174 10.33 -12.28 14.93
C VAL A 174 9.06 -11.83 14.23
N THR A 175 8.97 -12.11 12.91
CA THR A 175 7.67 -12.44 12.37
C THR A 175 7.17 -13.53 13.31
N LYS A 176 6.02 -13.36 13.96
CA LYS A 176 5.37 -14.44 14.69
C LYS A 176 5.21 -15.58 13.69
N LEU A 177 6.21 -16.44 13.63
CA LEU A 177 6.07 -17.75 13.05
C LEU A 177 4.85 -18.33 13.75
N ASN A 178 3.89 -18.82 13.01
CA ASN A 178 2.73 -19.49 13.59
C ASN A 178 3.21 -20.37 14.74
N ASP A 179 2.53 -20.35 15.87
CA ASP A 179 2.90 -21.13 17.06
C ASP A 179 3.24 -22.58 16.68
N THR A 180 2.57 -23.12 15.65
CA THR A 180 2.83 -24.42 15.01
C THR A 180 4.25 -24.55 14.43
N LEU A 181 4.82 -23.50 13.82
CA LEU A 181 6.17 -23.55 13.25
C LEU A 181 7.24 -23.49 14.34
N ASN A 182 7.01 -22.69 15.38
CA ASN A 182 7.90 -22.63 16.54
C ASN A 182 7.88 -23.99 17.28
N ASP A 183 6.71 -24.59 17.44
CA ASP A 183 6.53 -25.90 18.06
C ASP A 183 7.27 -27.00 17.26
N ILE A 184 7.29 -26.92 15.93
CA ILE A 184 8.02 -27.85 15.08
C ILE A 184 9.54 -27.61 15.18
N ILE A 185 9.99 -26.38 15.20
CA ILE A 185 11.42 -26.07 15.35
C ILE A 185 11.95 -26.58 16.69
N ASP A 186 11.22 -26.35 17.76
CA ASP A 186 11.57 -26.85 19.10
C ASP A 186 11.54 -28.38 19.14
N PHE A 187 10.54 -28.99 18.52
CA PHE A 187 10.44 -30.45 18.44
C PHE A 187 11.59 -31.06 17.63
N CYS A 188 12.04 -30.41 16.57
CA CYS A 188 13.16 -30.83 15.70
C CYS A 188 14.53 -30.38 16.22
N SER A 189 14.63 -29.75 17.39
CA SER A 189 15.92 -29.38 18.02
C SER A 189 16.77 -30.60 18.36
N THR A 190 16.15 -31.78 18.47
CA THR A 190 16.82 -33.09 18.54
C THR A 190 16.49 -33.91 17.29
N PRO A 191 17.38 -34.83 16.84
CA PRO A 191 17.11 -35.67 15.68
C PRO A 191 15.78 -36.45 15.85
N ARG A 192 14.89 -36.35 14.87
CA ARG A 192 13.57 -36.97 14.83
C ARG A 192 13.38 -37.74 13.53
N SER A 193 12.60 -38.80 13.58
CA SER A 193 12.20 -39.53 12.36
C SER A 193 11.09 -38.76 11.61
N MET A 194 10.99 -39.00 10.32
CA MET A 194 9.92 -38.43 9.48
C MET A 194 8.52 -38.79 10.01
N ALA A 195 8.35 -40.01 10.52
CA ALA A 195 7.09 -40.46 11.08
C ALA A 195 6.65 -39.68 12.30
N GLU A 196 7.57 -39.36 13.23
CA GLU A 196 7.30 -38.50 14.40
C GLU A 196 6.94 -37.08 14.02
N ILE A 197 7.59 -36.52 12.97
CA ILE A 197 7.29 -35.16 12.47
C ILE A 197 5.90 -35.12 11.84
N MET A 198 5.54 -36.14 11.04
CA MET A 198 4.21 -36.22 10.42
C MET A 198 3.10 -36.41 11.44
N GLU A 199 3.32 -37.20 12.48
CA GLU A 199 2.38 -37.42 13.58
C GLU A 199 2.14 -36.09 14.34
N ARG A 200 3.20 -35.31 14.64
CA ARG A 200 3.12 -33.99 15.29
C ARG A 200 2.34 -32.97 14.46
N LEU A 201 2.47 -33.04 13.13
CA LEU A 201 1.76 -32.18 12.18
C LEU A 201 0.32 -32.62 11.90
N GLY A 202 -0.11 -33.77 12.41
CA GLY A 202 -1.42 -34.37 12.11
C GLY A 202 -1.59 -34.79 10.65
N LEU A 203 -0.48 -34.99 9.92
CA LEU A 203 -0.49 -35.43 8.53
C LEU A 203 -0.61 -36.95 8.47
N LYS A 204 -1.58 -37.44 7.70
CA LYS A 204 -1.73 -38.89 7.42
C LYS A 204 -0.83 -39.27 6.24
N HIS A 205 -0.29 -40.49 6.30
CA HIS A 205 0.42 -41.14 5.19
C HIS A 205 -0.40 -41.18 3.92
#